data_2aa4e241c22da98d13621bdc72f24bae
#
_entry.id   2aa4e241c22da98d13621bdc72f24bae
#
_cell.length_a   1.000
_cell.length_b   1.000
_cell.length_c   1.000
_cell.angle_alpha   90.00
_cell.angle_beta   90.00
_cell.angle_gamma   90.00
#
_symmetry.space_group_name_H-M   'P 1'
#
loop_
_entity.id
_entity.type
_entity.pdbx_description
1 polymer ?
#
loop_
_entity_poly.entity_id
_entity_poly.type
_entity_poly.pdbx_seq_one_letter_code
_entity_poly.pdbx_strand_id
1 'polypeptide(L)'
;MNHPSVPDPVHRVPLDRKDLLGHDLPDRWWLADSSPRFLTHTGDNSAGNGGKGHFAGSLIHSSHAGFEPLNVAWPGVHAPALAHQTNVAYFDQSASQIAGVGGDGGNWNAASGGSVGAFGPAGPGVIGTGGNSAGNGGDGYFFGAMVHAPVAVYSPINIAVAGPHATADAHQTNNVVFDQSATQIAGVGGDGGNGNAASGGNVSAIGSTGSGATGTGDNSAGNGGDGYAYGGIVHATFAFYYPINVAVAGYNSTANADQTNNVVFDQSAFQMAGVGGDGGNGNAAIGGTADLFSSIFELIGSDVIATGNNSAGNGGNGHFSGSMVDIDVAIYAPINIAVAGYNSTAEAHQSNNVVFDQSVIQIAGIGGDGGHGNAALGGDFAMHLLSDLHLLDHA
;
A
#
# COMPACT_ATOMS: atom_id res chain seq x y z
N MET A 1 33.91 18.03 22.52
CA MET A 1 34.05 16.87 21.64
C MET A 1 33.59 15.67 22.44
N ASN A 2 32.31 15.31 22.34
CA ASN A 2 31.75 14.14 23.02
C ASN A 2 31.42 13.12 21.93
N HIS A 3 32.10 11.97 21.99
CA HIS A 3 31.78 10.84 21.14
C HIS A 3 30.45 10.22 21.58
N PRO A 4 29.54 9.87 20.65
CA PRO A 4 28.39 9.06 20.98
C PRO A 4 28.83 7.60 21.16
N SER A 5 28.45 7.01 22.26
CA SER A 5 28.61 5.59 22.58
C SER A 5 27.74 4.74 21.65
N VAL A 6 28.37 3.75 21.03
CA VAL A 6 27.75 2.68 20.25
C VAL A 6 26.90 1.81 21.20
N PRO A 7 25.66 1.50 20.90
CA PRO A 7 24.90 0.53 21.69
C PRO A 7 25.38 -0.89 21.40
N ASP A 8 25.55 -1.64 22.47
CA ASP A 8 25.98 -3.03 22.54
C ASP A 8 25.00 -3.97 21.80
N PRO A 9 25.45 -4.88 20.96
CA PRO A 9 24.57 -5.81 20.27
C PRO A 9 24.28 -7.06 21.11
N VAL A 10 23.05 -7.55 20.97
CA VAL A 10 22.63 -8.92 21.23
C VAL A 10 22.04 -9.20 22.61
N HIS A 11 20.79 -8.83 22.78
CA HIS A 11 19.89 -9.70 23.53
C HIS A 11 19.48 -10.88 22.62
N ARG A 12 20.07 -12.05 22.88
CA ARG A 12 19.56 -13.31 22.34
C ARG A 12 18.22 -13.59 23.04
N VAL A 13 17.12 -13.34 22.32
CA VAL A 13 15.83 -13.87 22.68
C VAL A 13 15.92 -15.39 22.49
N PRO A 14 15.53 -16.24 23.46
CA PRO A 14 15.41 -17.67 23.21
C PRO A 14 14.35 -17.88 22.14
N LEU A 15 14.73 -18.40 20.99
CA LEU A 15 13.79 -18.82 19.93
C LEU A 15 12.87 -19.89 20.52
N ASP A 16 11.59 -19.60 20.57
CA ASP A 16 10.56 -20.58 20.88
C ASP A 16 10.57 -21.63 19.74
N ARG A 17 10.43 -22.92 20.09
CA ARG A 17 10.45 -24.03 19.14
C ARG A 17 9.39 -23.93 18.02
N LYS A 18 8.43 -23.02 18.13
CA LYS A 18 7.41 -22.74 17.13
C LYS A 18 7.94 -21.98 15.90
N ASP A 19 9.06 -21.25 16.04
CA ASP A 19 9.61 -20.43 14.96
C ASP A 19 10.45 -21.23 13.94
N LEU A 20 10.69 -22.52 14.21
CA LEU A 20 11.49 -23.39 13.35
C LEU A 20 10.69 -24.22 12.36
N LEU A 21 9.37 -24.28 12.50
CA LEU A 21 8.49 -25.07 11.64
C LEU A 21 7.31 -24.19 11.21
N GLY A 22 7.47 -23.43 10.16
CA GLY A 22 6.51 -22.44 9.64
C GLY A 22 5.16 -22.95 9.15
N HIS A 23 4.66 -24.11 9.61
CA HIS A 23 3.32 -24.58 9.35
C HIS A 23 2.79 -25.41 10.52
N ASP A 24 1.53 -25.18 10.89
CA ASP A 24 0.77 -25.98 11.86
C ASP A 24 0.65 -27.43 11.39
N LEU A 25 1.57 -28.27 11.83
CA LEU A 25 1.31 -29.71 11.83
C LEU A 25 0.23 -29.97 12.88
N PRO A 26 -0.82 -30.76 12.59
CA PRO A 26 -1.91 -30.99 13.52
C PRO A 26 -1.38 -31.55 14.85
N ASP A 27 -1.83 -31.00 15.97
CA ASP A 27 -1.39 -31.26 17.37
C ASP A 27 -1.45 -32.75 17.85
N ARG A 28 -1.75 -33.70 16.98
CA ARG A 28 -1.88 -35.12 17.30
C ARG A 28 -0.59 -35.94 17.18
N TRP A 29 0.51 -35.38 16.69
CA TRP A 29 1.75 -36.12 16.41
C TRP A 29 2.69 -36.30 17.62
N TRP A 30 2.39 -35.70 18.77
CA TRP A 30 3.33 -35.57 19.88
C TRP A 30 3.01 -36.46 21.12
N LEU A 31 2.05 -37.38 21.03
CA LEU A 31 1.73 -38.23 22.15
C LEU A 31 2.15 -39.68 21.88
N ALA A 32 3.18 -40.09 22.66
CA ALA A 32 3.58 -41.44 22.98
C ALA A 32 4.32 -42.24 21.92
N ASP A 33 5.61 -42.02 21.77
CA ASP A 33 6.59 -43.11 21.70
C ASP A 33 7.99 -42.58 22.03
N SER A 34 8.69 -43.19 22.96
CA SER A 34 10.07 -42.83 23.36
C SER A 34 11.15 -43.43 22.43
N SER A 35 10.78 -43.93 21.27
CA SER A 35 11.72 -44.40 20.26
C SER A 35 12.39 -43.20 19.56
N PRO A 36 13.69 -43.26 19.21
CA PRO A 36 14.36 -42.19 18.52
C PRO A 36 13.69 -41.94 17.18
N ARG A 37 13.12 -40.75 17.02
CA ARG A 37 12.51 -40.31 15.77
C ARG A 37 13.63 -39.76 14.85
N PHE A 38 13.76 -40.35 13.69
CA PHE A 38 14.65 -39.81 12.66
C PHE A 38 13.90 -38.77 11.82
N LEU A 39 14.41 -37.54 11.79
CA LEU A 39 13.95 -36.50 10.90
C LEU A 39 15.08 -36.23 9.89
N THR A 40 14.84 -36.56 8.63
CA THR A 40 15.73 -36.19 7.53
C THR A 40 14.97 -35.28 6.59
N HIS A 41 15.35 -34.02 6.54
CA HIS A 41 14.65 -32.99 5.80
C HIS A 41 15.65 -31.99 5.18
N THR A 42 15.46 -31.61 3.93
CA THR A 42 16.19 -30.47 3.36
C THR A 42 15.50 -29.18 3.77
N GLY A 43 16.27 -28.12 3.96
CA GLY A 43 15.71 -26.82 4.29
C GLY A 43 14.91 -26.20 3.13
N ASP A 44 14.11 -25.20 3.46
CA ASP A 44 13.38 -24.39 2.48
C ASP A 44 14.35 -23.54 1.66
N ASN A 45 14.05 -23.34 0.37
CA ASN A 45 14.85 -22.51 -0.52
C ASN A 45 13.98 -21.36 -1.06
N SER A 46 14.55 -20.17 -1.08
CA SER A 46 13.86 -19.00 -1.64
C SER A 46 14.79 -18.13 -2.45
N ALA A 47 14.30 -17.59 -3.56
CA ALA A 47 15.06 -16.73 -4.45
C ALA A 47 14.20 -15.60 -5.00
N GLY A 48 14.67 -14.35 -4.87
CA GLY A 48 14.06 -13.18 -5.48
C GLY A 48 12.65 -12.82 -5.01
N ASN A 49 12.25 -13.26 -3.82
CA ASN A 49 10.94 -12.90 -3.27
C ASN A 49 10.93 -11.43 -2.80
N GLY A 50 9.81 -10.75 -3.01
CA GLY A 50 9.58 -9.39 -2.52
C GLY A 50 9.56 -9.32 -0.99
N GLY A 51 10.01 -8.21 -0.44
CA GLY A 51 9.96 -7.96 1.00
C GLY A 51 8.56 -7.57 1.47
N LYS A 52 8.18 -7.98 2.68
CA LYS A 52 6.90 -7.56 3.27
C LYS A 52 6.96 -6.11 3.71
N GLY A 53 5.94 -5.32 3.34
CA GLY A 53 5.73 -3.97 3.82
C GLY A 53 4.84 -3.98 5.07
N HIS A 54 5.33 -3.47 6.19
CA HIS A 54 4.54 -3.40 7.42
C HIS A 54 4.58 -1.99 8.01
N PHE A 55 3.43 -1.40 8.22
CA PHE A 55 3.28 -0.12 8.89
C PHE A 55 2.21 -0.21 10.00
N ALA A 56 2.57 0.22 11.19
CA ALA A 56 1.65 0.35 12.32
C ALA A 56 1.80 1.75 12.92
N GLY A 57 0.75 2.57 12.85
CA GLY A 57 0.79 3.95 13.30
C GLY A 57 -0.16 4.86 12.53
N SER A 58 0.12 6.16 12.56
CA SER A 58 -0.69 7.14 11.83
C SER A 58 0.17 8.06 10.98
N LEU A 59 -0.27 8.33 9.76
CA LEU A 59 0.26 9.36 8.88
C LEU A 59 -0.74 10.52 8.87
N ILE A 60 -0.35 11.66 9.43
CA ILE A 60 -1.21 12.82 9.54
C ILE A 60 -0.55 14.01 8.86
N HIS A 61 -1.20 14.55 7.84
CA HIS A 61 -0.86 15.82 7.24
C HIS A 61 -1.98 16.82 7.56
N SER A 62 -1.64 17.88 8.29
CA SER A 62 -2.55 18.98 8.58
C SER A 62 -1.75 20.28 8.49
N SER A 63 -2.12 21.13 7.58
CA SER A 63 -1.48 22.42 7.32
C SER A 63 -2.51 23.55 7.34
N HIS A 64 -2.07 24.74 7.75
CA HIS A 64 -2.90 25.93 7.73
C HIS A 64 -2.18 27.02 6.97
N ALA A 65 -2.87 27.66 6.04
CA ALA A 65 -2.38 28.80 5.29
C ALA A 65 -3.43 29.91 5.24
N GLY A 66 -3.00 31.13 5.38
CA GLY A 66 -3.88 32.30 5.29
C GLY A 66 -3.21 33.48 4.66
N PHE A 67 -3.91 34.23 3.84
CA PHE A 67 -3.42 35.46 3.22
C PHE A 67 -4.56 36.48 3.08
N GLU A 68 -4.34 37.69 3.55
CA GLU A 68 -5.33 38.77 3.58
C GLU A 68 -4.77 40.05 2.93
N PRO A 69 -4.68 40.14 1.59
CA PRO A 69 -4.19 41.30 0.93
C PRO A 69 -5.19 42.47 0.98
N LEU A 70 -4.70 43.65 1.31
CA LEU A 70 -5.48 44.86 1.43
C LEU A 70 -5.06 45.88 0.38
N ASN A 71 -6.01 46.36 -0.41
CA ASN A 71 -5.84 47.48 -1.37
C ASN A 71 -6.79 48.63 -1.02
N VAL A 72 -6.25 49.80 -0.77
CA VAL A 72 -7.05 50.96 -0.32
C VAL A 72 -6.68 52.21 -1.08
N ALA A 73 -7.65 52.86 -1.72
CA ALA A 73 -7.55 54.19 -2.24
C ALA A 73 -8.34 55.16 -1.34
N TRP A 74 -7.61 56.08 -0.66
CA TRP A 74 -8.20 57.05 0.23
C TRP A 74 -7.57 58.44 -0.02
N PRO A 75 -8.17 59.27 -0.88
CA PRO A 75 -7.70 60.61 -1.13
C PRO A 75 -8.02 61.60 0.00
N GLY A 76 -7.26 62.64 0.10
CA GLY A 76 -7.61 63.83 0.87
C GLY A 76 -8.76 64.61 0.21
N VAL A 77 -9.14 65.75 0.82
CA VAL A 77 -10.16 66.67 0.27
C VAL A 77 -9.62 67.30 -1.04
N HIS A 78 -10.45 67.31 -2.10
CA HIS A 78 -10.11 67.82 -3.44
C HIS A 78 -8.92 67.13 -4.13
N ALA A 79 -8.59 65.88 -3.76
CA ALA A 79 -7.46 65.12 -4.33
C ALA A 79 -7.92 63.81 -4.95
N PRO A 80 -7.29 63.29 -6.01
CA PRO A 80 -7.47 61.92 -6.47
C PRO A 80 -6.60 60.97 -5.67
N ALA A 81 -7.07 59.72 -5.51
CA ALA A 81 -6.25 58.59 -5.09
C ALA A 81 -6.50 57.41 -5.99
N LEU A 82 -5.44 56.71 -6.34
CA LEU A 82 -5.47 55.51 -7.16
C LEU A 82 -4.65 54.42 -6.46
N ALA A 83 -5.23 53.27 -6.28
CA ALA A 83 -4.58 52.08 -5.73
C ALA A 83 -4.77 50.86 -6.65
N HIS A 84 -3.66 50.31 -7.10
CA HIS A 84 -3.66 49.10 -7.89
C HIS A 84 -2.91 47.98 -7.15
N GLN A 85 -3.50 46.82 -7.05
CA GLN A 85 -2.87 45.64 -6.47
C GLN A 85 -3.14 44.39 -7.32
N THR A 86 -2.11 43.62 -7.58
CA THR A 86 -2.22 42.31 -8.19
C THR A 86 -1.67 41.28 -7.20
N ASN A 87 -2.46 40.32 -6.84
CA ASN A 87 -2.11 39.24 -5.93
C ASN A 87 -2.08 37.93 -6.68
N VAL A 88 -1.02 37.15 -6.49
CA VAL A 88 -0.90 35.80 -6.94
C VAL A 88 -0.61 34.95 -5.72
N ALA A 89 -1.49 34.01 -5.39
CA ALA A 89 -1.32 33.13 -4.26
C ALA A 89 -1.50 31.68 -4.71
N TYR A 90 -0.55 30.83 -4.33
CA TYR A 90 -0.61 29.40 -4.55
C TYR A 90 -0.46 28.72 -3.19
N PHE A 91 -1.52 28.08 -2.74
CA PHE A 91 -1.56 27.29 -1.51
C PHE A 91 -1.41 25.82 -1.87
N ASP A 92 -0.16 25.34 -1.91
CA ASP A 92 0.15 23.93 -2.10
C ASP A 92 0.16 23.23 -0.73
N GLN A 93 -0.90 22.53 -0.48
CA GLN A 93 -1.12 21.69 0.71
C GLN A 93 -1.38 20.24 0.30
N SER A 94 -0.97 19.88 -0.90
CA SER A 94 -1.09 18.51 -1.42
C SER A 94 -0.27 17.52 -0.61
N ALA A 95 -0.68 16.25 -0.60
CA ALA A 95 0.02 15.20 0.13
C ALA A 95 0.06 13.86 -0.59
N SER A 96 1.16 13.15 -0.42
CA SER A 96 1.28 11.74 -0.78
C SER A 96 1.62 10.93 0.46
N GLN A 97 0.72 10.06 0.87
CA GLN A 97 0.86 9.20 2.04
C GLN A 97 0.82 7.74 1.60
N ILE A 98 1.92 7.02 1.76
CA ILE A 98 2.06 5.64 1.31
C ILE A 98 2.61 4.80 2.46
N ALA A 99 1.91 3.72 2.82
CA ALA A 99 2.33 2.87 3.92
C ALA A 99 1.92 1.40 3.76
N GLY A 100 2.75 0.50 4.27
CA GLY A 100 2.48 -0.92 4.27
C GLY A 100 2.39 -1.51 2.86
N VAL A 101 3.30 -1.13 1.96
CA VAL A 101 3.36 -1.66 0.60
C VAL A 101 4.42 -2.77 0.54
N GLY A 102 4.04 -3.94 0.07
CA GLY A 102 4.95 -5.06 -0.19
C GLY A 102 5.86 -4.79 -1.38
N GLY A 103 7.03 -5.38 -1.38
CA GLY A 103 7.96 -5.31 -2.51
C GLY A 103 7.62 -6.33 -3.60
N ASP A 104 7.88 -5.99 -4.84
CA ASP A 104 7.66 -6.90 -5.97
C ASP A 104 8.63 -8.07 -5.96
N GLY A 105 8.20 -9.20 -6.51
CA GLY A 105 9.05 -10.36 -6.76
C GLY A 105 10.04 -10.11 -7.90
N GLY A 106 11.26 -10.62 -7.73
CA GLY A 106 12.27 -10.57 -8.78
C GLY A 106 11.95 -11.48 -9.96
N ASN A 107 12.48 -11.15 -11.13
CA ASN A 107 12.26 -11.93 -12.36
C ASN A 107 13.37 -12.99 -12.54
N TRP A 108 13.06 -14.08 -13.23
CA TRP A 108 13.99 -15.13 -13.65
C TRP A 108 14.75 -15.81 -12.49
N ASN A 109 14.12 -15.90 -11.33
CA ASN A 109 14.70 -16.58 -10.19
C ASN A 109 14.40 -18.08 -10.23
N ALA A 110 15.28 -18.89 -9.65
CA ALA A 110 15.08 -20.33 -9.51
C ALA A 110 15.36 -20.77 -8.07
N ALA A 111 14.41 -21.52 -7.49
CA ALA A 111 14.58 -22.18 -6.22
C ALA A 111 14.34 -23.68 -6.40
N SER A 112 15.30 -24.52 -6.02
CA SER A 112 15.24 -25.97 -6.22
C SER A 112 15.52 -26.71 -4.92
N GLY A 113 14.64 -27.64 -4.55
CA GLY A 113 14.80 -28.49 -3.38
C GLY A 113 15.95 -29.51 -3.54
N GLY A 114 16.63 -29.80 -2.45
CA GLY A 114 17.60 -30.89 -2.39
C GLY A 114 16.92 -32.26 -2.38
N SER A 115 17.57 -33.29 -2.95
CA SER A 115 17.05 -34.66 -2.91
C SER A 115 17.45 -35.39 -1.62
N VAL A 116 16.55 -36.18 -1.08
CA VAL A 116 16.80 -37.01 0.11
C VAL A 116 16.65 -38.48 -0.24
N GLY A 117 17.65 -39.29 0.14
CA GLY A 117 17.63 -40.76 0.02
C GLY A 117 17.82 -41.42 1.37
N ALA A 118 16.96 -42.40 1.72
CA ALA A 118 17.09 -43.20 2.92
C ALA A 118 17.17 -44.70 2.55
N PHE A 119 18.11 -45.40 3.17
CA PHE A 119 18.35 -46.82 2.94
C PHE A 119 18.34 -47.59 4.27
N GLY A 120 17.58 -48.67 4.36
CA GLY A 120 17.53 -49.57 5.51
C GLY A 120 16.26 -49.46 6.34
N PRO A 121 16.13 -50.27 7.41
CA PRO A 121 14.96 -50.21 8.29
C PRO A 121 14.99 -48.89 9.04
N ALA A 122 14.17 -47.96 8.62
CA ALA A 122 13.97 -46.70 9.31
C ALA A 122 12.93 -46.88 10.41
N GLY A 123 13.24 -46.51 11.64
CA GLY A 123 12.24 -46.39 12.70
C GLY A 123 11.19 -45.31 12.35
N PRO A 124 10.18 -45.08 13.21
CA PRO A 124 9.18 -44.04 12.94
C PRO A 124 9.85 -42.68 12.76
N GLY A 125 9.73 -42.08 11.57
CA GLY A 125 10.39 -40.85 11.22
C GLY A 125 9.74 -40.11 10.08
N VAL A 126 10.23 -38.89 9.81
CA VAL A 126 9.79 -38.05 8.67
C VAL A 126 10.95 -37.88 7.71
N ILE A 127 10.73 -38.18 6.45
CA ILE A 127 11.67 -37.97 5.35
C ILE A 127 11.02 -37.01 4.36
N GLY A 128 11.67 -35.90 4.09
CA GLY A 128 11.05 -34.91 3.22
C GLY A 128 12.01 -33.89 2.62
N THR A 129 11.53 -33.13 1.69
CA THR A 129 12.20 -31.95 1.17
C THR A 129 11.48 -30.68 1.61
N GLY A 130 12.22 -29.58 1.78
CA GLY A 130 11.66 -28.30 2.12
C GLY A 130 10.88 -27.65 0.97
N GLY A 131 10.08 -26.65 1.29
CA GLY A 131 9.37 -25.82 0.31
C GLY A 131 10.32 -24.97 -0.51
N ASN A 132 9.94 -24.64 -1.73
CA ASN A 132 10.73 -23.79 -2.61
C ASN A 132 9.89 -22.60 -3.10
N SER A 133 10.47 -21.40 -3.06
CA SER A 133 9.75 -20.21 -3.49
C SER A 133 10.64 -19.28 -4.30
N ALA A 134 10.14 -18.81 -5.44
CA ALA A 134 10.92 -17.98 -6.34
C ALA A 134 10.09 -16.83 -6.90
N GLY A 135 10.56 -15.58 -6.71
CA GLY A 135 10.02 -14.38 -7.30
C GLY A 135 8.59 -14.03 -6.89
N ASN A 136 8.15 -14.43 -5.69
CA ASN A 136 6.84 -14.04 -5.19
C ASN A 136 6.85 -12.58 -4.70
N GLY A 137 5.74 -11.86 -4.89
CA GLY A 137 5.53 -10.55 -4.27
C GLY A 137 5.44 -10.63 -2.75
N GLY A 138 5.83 -9.58 -2.07
CA GLY A 138 5.71 -9.46 -0.62
C GLY A 138 4.36 -8.91 -0.19
N ASP A 139 3.85 -9.34 0.95
CA ASP A 139 2.59 -8.83 1.47
C ASP A 139 2.73 -7.40 1.99
N GLY A 140 1.66 -6.60 1.85
CA GLY A 140 1.55 -5.26 2.39
C GLY A 140 0.61 -5.21 3.59
N TYR A 141 1.06 -4.68 4.73
CA TYR A 141 0.25 -4.56 5.95
C TYR A 141 0.21 -3.12 6.44
N PHE A 142 -0.97 -2.59 6.61
CA PHE A 142 -1.21 -1.30 7.22
C PHE A 142 -2.17 -1.42 8.40
N PHE A 143 -1.75 -0.88 9.57
CA PHE A 143 -2.59 -0.79 10.77
C PHE A 143 -2.52 0.64 11.32
N GLY A 144 -3.64 1.39 11.23
CA GLY A 144 -3.65 2.75 11.75
C GLY A 144 -4.56 3.71 11.02
N ALA A 145 -4.12 4.96 10.87
CA ALA A 145 -4.88 5.97 10.16
C ALA A 145 -4.00 6.80 9.22
N MET A 146 -4.51 7.12 8.05
CA MET A 146 -3.99 8.17 7.17
C MET A 146 -4.96 9.33 7.18
N VAL A 147 -4.47 10.53 7.49
CA VAL A 147 -5.30 11.73 7.55
C VAL A 147 -4.62 12.85 6.79
N HIS A 148 -5.33 13.40 5.81
CA HIS A 148 -4.96 14.63 5.14
C HIS A 148 -6.05 15.66 5.44
N ALA A 149 -5.71 16.73 6.18
CA ALA A 149 -6.68 17.71 6.65
C ALA A 149 -6.12 19.15 6.62
N PRO A 150 -5.85 19.70 5.43
CA PRO A 150 -5.39 21.09 5.29
C PRO A 150 -6.52 22.10 5.37
N VAL A 151 -6.16 23.31 5.81
CA VAL A 151 -7.06 24.47 5.82
C VAL A 151 -6.36 25.66 5.16
N ALA A 152 -7.01 26.30 4.19
CA ALA A 152 -6.53 27.51 3.56
C ALA A 152 -7.60 28.61 3.57
N VAL A 153 -7.18 29.84 3.85
CA VAL A 153 -8.06 31.02 3.88
C VAL A 153 -7.44 32.14 3.07
N TYR A 154 -8.19 32.68 2.14
CA TYR A 154 -7.78 33.88 1.39
C TYR A 154 -8.91 34.92 1.43
N SER A 155 -8.62 36.11 1.96
CA SER A 155 -9.60 37.16 2.18
C SER A 155 -9.10 38.50 1.63
N PRO A 156 -9.10 38.71 0.30
CA PRO A 156 -8.64 39.97 -0.28
C PRO A 156 -9.66 41.09 -0.05
N ILE A 157 -9.16 42.27 0.33
CA ILE A 157 -9.98 43.43 0.60
C ILE A 157 -9.58 44.54 -0.37
N ASN A 158 -10.55 45.11 -1.11
CA ASN A 158 -10.38 46.23 -2.03
C ASN A 158 -11.33 47.36 -1.63
N ILE A 159 -10.78 48.50 -1.31
CA ILE A 159 -11.56 49.64 -0.77
C ILE A 159 -11.23 50.93 -1.49
N ALA A 160 -12.24 51.60 -2.03
CA ALA A 160 -12.16 52.96 -2.49
C ALA A 160 -13.03 53.88 -1.63
N VAL A 161 -12.44 54.87 -0.94
CA VAL A 161 -13.20 55.81 -0.11
C VAL A 161 -12.87 57.23 -0.57
N ALA A 162 -13.84 57.90 -1.21
CA ALA A 162 -13.69 59.27 -1.65
C ALA A 162 -14.27 60.26 -0.64
N GLY A 163 -13.44 61.15 -0.12
CA GLY A 163 -13.86 62.26 0.72
C GLY A 163 -14.59 63.36 -0.12
N PRO A 164 -14.94 64.52 0.48
CA PRO A 164 -15.64 65.56 -0.23
C PRO A 164 -14.82 66.12 -1.42
N HIS A 165 -15.45 66.21 -2.59
CA HIS A 165 -14.86 66.74 -3.83
C HIS A 165 -13.62 65.93 -4.29
N ALA A 166 -13.57 64.65 -4.04
CA ALA A 166 -12.44 63.78 -4.32
C ALA A 166 -12.83 62.59 -5.22
N THR A 167 -11.84 61.95 -5.82
CA THR A 167 -11.99 60.72 -6.56
C THR A 167 -11.10 59.64 -5.94
N ALA A 168 -11.67 58.46 -5.71
CA ALA A 168 -10.94 57.29 -5.26
C ALA A 168 -11.17 56.13 -6.21
N ASP A 169 -10.08 55.55 -6.75
CA ASP A 169 -10.12 54.38 -7.60
C ASP A 169 -9.25 53.27 -6.99
N ALA A 170 -9.85 52.15 -6.69
CA ALA A 170 -9.15 50.97 -6.17
C ALA A 170 -9.36 49.77 -7.09
N HIS A 171 -8.31 49.26 -7.68
CA HIS A 171 -8.34 48.11 -8.56
C HIS A 171 -7.53 46.95 -7.95
N GLN A 172 -8.12 45.80 -7.79
CA GLN A 172 -7.47 44.61 -7.28
C GLN A 172 -7.70 43.41 -8.19
N THR A 173 -6.63 42.72 -8.53
CA THR A 173 -6.69 41.43 -9.26
C THR A 173 -6.13 40.32 -8.37
N ASN A 174 -6.88 39.28 -8.20
CA ASN A 174 -6.50 38.12 -7.40
C ASN A 174 -6.49 36.85 -8.27
N ASN A 175 -5.34 36.21 -8.36
CA ASN A 175 -5.17 34.91 -8.99
C ASN A 175 -4.77 33.91 -7.90
N VAL A 176 -5.63 32.98 -7.56
CA VAL A 176 -5.45 32.09 -6.41
C VAL A 176 -5.68 30.64 -6.79
N VAL A 177 -4.77 29.79 -6.38
CA VAL A 177 -4.90 28.35 -6.48
C VAL A 177 -4.80 27.75 -5.08
N PHE A 178 -5.79 26.96 -4.71
CA PHE A 178 -5.76 26.09 -3.54
C PHE A 178 -5.59 24.65 -4.03
N ASP A 179 -4.40 24.09 -3.86
CA ASP A 179 -4.09 22.70 -4.15
C ASP A 179 -4.03 21.95 -2.83
N GLN A 180 -5.07 21.21 -2.55
CA GLN A 180 -5.24 20.37 -1.35
C GLN A 180 -5.46 18.91 -1.74
N SER A 181 -4.99 18.52 -2.91
CA SER A 181 -5.11 17.17 -3.42
C SER A 181 -4.33 16.14 -2.58
N ALA A 182 -4.78 14.89 -2.58
CA ALA A 182 -4.10 13.85 -1.85
C ALA A 182 -4.04 12.50 -2.58
N THR A 183 -2.90 11.82 -2.41
CA THR A 183 -2.75 10.40 -2.73
C THR A 183 -2.47 9.64 -1.45
N GLN A 184 -3.35 8.70 -1.09
CA GLN A 184 -3.25 7.90 0.13
C GLN A 184 -3.30 6.41 -0.21
N ILE A 185 -2.21 5.69 0.04
CA ILE A 185 -2.07 4.26 -0.32
C ILE A 185 -1.67 3.46 0.91
N ALA A 186 -2.45 2.42 1.24
CA ALA A 186 -2.27 1.63 2.44
C ALA A 186 -2.44 0.12 2.22
N GLY A 187 -1.51 -0.69 2.71
CA GLY A 187 -1.61 -2.14 2.72
C GLY A 187 -1.76 -2.73 1.32
N VAL A 188 -0.81 -2.48 0.43
CA VAL A 188 -0.80 -3.02 -0.94
C VAL A 188 0.24 -4.13 -1.04
N GLY A 189 -0.15 -5.30 -1.55
CA GLY A 189 0.76 -6.38 -1.86
C GLY A 189 1.64 -6.07 -3.07
N GLY A 190 2.86 -6.57 -3.08
CA GLY A 190 3.76 -6.45 -4.22
C GLY A 190 3.42 -7.46 -5.33
N ASP A 191 3.74 -7.15 -6.55
CA ASP A 191 3.48 -8.01 -7.71
C ASP A 191 4.43 -9.22 -7.74
N GLY A 192 3.98 -10.33 -8.31
CA GLY A 192 4.81 -11.48 -8.58
C GLY A 192 5.77 -11.24 -9.75
N GLY A 193 7.00 -11.72 -9.62
CA GLY A 193 7.99 -11.62 -10.69
C GLY A 193 7.72 -12.58 -11.85
N ASN A 194 8.27 -12.31 -13.01
CA ASN A 194 8.07 -13.10 -14.23
C ASN A 194 9.16 -14.14 -14.46
N GLY A 195 8.82 -15.26 -15.11
CA GLY A 195 9.78 -16.27 -15.55
C GLY A 195 10.47 -17.03 -14.42
N ASN A 196 9.89 -17.10 -13.24
CA ASN A 196 10.47 -17.75 -12.09
C ASN A 196 10.19 -19.26 -12.06
N ALA A 197 11.07 -20.04 -11.45
CA ALA A 197 10.91 -21.48 -11.31
C ALA A 197 11.13 -21.93 -9.87
N ALA A 198 10.16 -22.67 -9.31
CA ALA A 198 10.29 -23.34 -8.04
C ALA A 198 10.11 -24.86 -8.25
N SER A 199 11.12 -25.65 -7.92
CA SER A 199 11.10 -27.11 -8.16
C SER A 199 11.32 -27.86 -6.86
N GLY A 200 10.43 -28.79 -6.53
CA GLY A 200 10.54 -29.70 -5.39
C GLY A 200 11.72 -30.66 -5.55
N GLY A 201 12.37 -30.98 -4.44
CA GLY A 201 13.38 -32.03 -4.38
C GLY A 201 12.77 -33.42 -4.42
N ASN A 202 13.55 -34.42 -4.85
CA ASN A 202 13.10 -35.81 -4.88
C ASN A 202 13.36 -36.51 -3.55
N VAL A 203 12.44 -37.40 -3.16
CA VAL A 203 12.60 -38.27 -2.01
C VAL A 203 12.58 -39.72 -2.45
N SER A 204 13.62 -40.49 -2.10
CA SER A 204 13.70 -41.93 -2.34
C SER A 204 13.93 -42.67 -1.03
N ALA A 205 13.08 -43.63 -0.70
CA ALA A 205 13.25 -44.48 0.48
C ALA A 205 13.26 -45.96 0.07
N ILE A 206 14.27 -46.71 0.55
CA ILE A 206 14.42 -48.13 0.31
C ILE A 206 14.50 -48.87 1.66
N GLY A 207 13.51 -49.72 1.95
CA GLY A 207 13.42 -50.48 3.20
C GLY A 207 12.07 -50.30 3.90
N SER A 208 11.92 -50.85 5.11
CA SER A 208 10.71 -50.61 5.91
C SER A 208 10.78 -49.21 6.53
N THR A 209 9.92 -48.38 6.11
CA THR A 209 9.60 -47.17 6.88
C THR A 209 8.56 -47.52 7.90
N GLY A 210 8.87 -47.64 9.20
CA GLY A 210 7.84 -47.74 10.22
C GLY A 210 6.80 -46.64 10.06
N SER A 211 5.81 -46.47 10.93
CA SER A 211 4.78 -45.43 10.82
C SER A 211 5.44 -44.03 10.70
N GLY A 212 5.61 -43.55 9.49
CA GLY A 212 6.29 -42.28 9.17
C GLY A 212 5.59 -41.47 8.06
N ALA A 213 6.09 -40.27 7.79
CA ALA A 213 5.65 -39.47 6.66
C ALA A 213 6.80 -39.27 5.66
N THR A 214 6.50 -39.42 4.38
CA THR A 214 7.43 -39.18 3.28
C THR A 214 6.80 -38.19 2.32
N GLY A 215 7.49 -37.09 2.00
CA GLY A 215 6.88 -36.12 1.12
C GLY A 215 7.81 -35.04 0.61
N THR A 216 7.34 -34.30 -0.38
CA THR A 216 7.98 -33.11 -0.91
C THR A 216 7.33 -31.84 -0.39
N GLY A 217 8.11 -30.78 -0.22
CA GLY A 217 7.58 -29.49 0.24
C GLY A 217 6.78 -28.73 -0.82
N ASP A 218 6.08 -27.70 -0.40
CA ASP A 218 5.29 -26.82 -1.27
C ASP A 218 6.20 -25.99 -2.18
N ASN A 219 5.74 -25.73 -3.41
CA ASN A 219 6.48 -24.90 -4.36
C ASN A 219 5.64 -23.73 -4.83
N SER A 220 6.21 -22.53 -4.84
CA SER A 220 5.51 -21.34 -5.32
C SER A 220 6.42 -20.43 -6.16
N ALA A 221 5.90 -19.95 -7.27
CA ALA A 221 6.68 -19.14 -8.19
C ALA A 221 5.85 -17.96 -8.73
N GLY A 222 6.35 -16.74 -8.57
CA GLY A 222 5.80 -15.53 -9.16
C GLY A 222 4.37 -15.18 -8.71
N ASN A 223 3.95 -15.56 -7.51
CA ASN A 223 2.65 -15.17 -6.99
C ASN A 223 2.68 -13.72 -6.49
N GLY A 224 1.58 -12.99 -6.64
CA GLY A 224 1.38 -11.68 -6.02
C GLY A 224 1.27 -11.79 -4.49
N GLY A 225 1.69 -10.76 -3.79
CA GLY A 225 1.56 -10.65 -2.34
C GLY A 225 0.17 -10.17 -1.91
N ASP A 226 -0.25 -10.53 -0.72
CA ASP A 226 -1.53 -10.09 -0.17
C ASP A 226 -1.46 -8.64 0.33
N GLY A 227 -2.55 -7.89 0.19
CA GLY A 227 -2.69 -6.53 0.69
C GLY A 227 -3.68 -6.46 1.85
N TYR A 228 -3.23 -5.99 3.01
CA TYR A 228 -4.08 -5.85 4.20
C TYR A 228 -4.05 -4.44 4.74
N ALA A 229 -5.22 -3.80 4.87
CA ALA A 229 -5.34 -2.52 5.54
C ALA A 229 -6.45 -2.55 6.60
N TYR A 230 -6.08 -2.12 7.80
CA TYR A 230 -6.99 -2.03 8.94
C TYR A 230 -6.92 -0.62 9.52
N GLY A 231 -8.04 0.12 9.46
CA GLY A 231 -8.11 1.49 9.99
C GLY A 231 -8.82 2.47 9.08
N GLY A 232 -8.54 3.76 9.25
CA GLY A 232 -9.20 4.83 8.50
C GLY A 232 -8.28 5.53 7.52
N ILE A 233 -8.79 5.86 6.35
CA ILE A 233 -8.19 6.80 5.41
C ILE A 233 -9.12 8.00 5.29
N VAL A 234 -8.66 9.18 5.67
CA VAL A 234 -9.46 10.40 5.70
C VAL A 234 -8.79 11.50 4.88
N HIS A 235 -9.53 12.03 3.94
CA HIS A 235 -9.26 13.27 3.26
C HIS A 235 -10.31 14.28 3.69
N ALA A 236 -9.91 15.39 4.31
CA ALA A 236 -10.83 16.38 4.81
C ALA A 236 -10.26 17.79 4.60
N THR A 237 -10.61 18.42 3.50
CA THR A 237 -10.03 19.67 3.08
C THR A 237 -10.96 20.84 3.25
N PHE A 238 -10.40 21.99 3.62
CA PHE A 238 -11.17 23.22 3.84
C PHE A 238 -10.49 24.40 3.15
N ALA A 239 -11.14 24.99 2.16
CA ALA A 239 -10.66 26.17 1.47
C ALA A 239 -11.72 27.29 1.51
N PHE A 240 -11.31 28.44 1.96
CA PHE A 240 -12.19 29.59 2.13
C PHE A 240 -11.67 30.79 1.36
N TYR A 241 -12.50 31.36 0.50
CA TYR A 241 -12.22 32.57 -0.23
C TYR A 241 -13.30 33.62 0.01
N TYR A 242 -12.96 34.71 0.70
CA TYR A 242 -13.87 35.77 1.09
C TYR A 242 -13.46 37.12 0.50
N PRO A 243 -13.64 37.39 -0.80
CA PRO A 243 -13.27 38.68 -1.38
C PRO A 243 -14.26 39.78 -0.97
N ILE A 244 -13.71 40.88 -0.51
CA ILE A 244 -14.49 42.06 -0.12
C ILE A 244 -14.11 43.22 -1.04
N ASN A 245 -15.14 43.84 -1.67
CA ASN A 245 -14.98 44.98 -2.54
C ASN A 245 -15.92 46.11 -2.11
N VAL A 246 -15.37 47.28 -1.78
CA VAL A 246 -16.15 48.37 -1.18
C VAL A 246 -15.83 49.72 -1.85
N ALA A 247 -16.87 50.41 -2.33
CA ALA A 247 -16.79 51.75 -2.79
C ALA A 247 -17.66 52.70 -1.95
N VAL A 248 -17.08 53.75 -1.37
CA VAL A 248 -17.82 54.75 -0.56
C VAL A 248 -17.50 56.15 -1.07
N ALA A 249 -18.51 56.83 -1.57
CA ALA A 249 -18.40 58.20 -2.05
C ALA A 249 -19.05 59.21 -1.08
N GLY A 250 -18.31 60.21 -0.67
CA GLY A 250 -18.77 61.30 0.18
C GLY A 250 -19.64 62.36 -0.58
N TYR A 251 -19.50 63.62 -0.24
CA TYR A 251 -20.21 64.75 -0.89
C TYR A 251 -19.51 65.19 -2.18
N ASN A 252 -20.24 65.29 -3.29
CA ASN A 252 -19.70 65.65 -4.61
C ASN A 252 -18.43 64.86 -4.99
N SER A 253 -18.46 63.56 -4.87
CA SER A 253 -17.26 62.73 -5.06
C SER A 253 -17.59 61.47 -5.88
N THR A 254 -16.53 60.80 -6.34
CA THR A 254 -16.63 59.52 -7.06
C THR A 254 -15.76 58.49 -6.38
N ALA A 255 -16.28 57.29 -6.17
CA ALA A 255 -15.51 56.16 -5.68
C ALA A 255 -15.76 54.94 -6.56
N ASN A 256 -14.70 54.34 -7.10
CA ASN A 256 -14.77 53.12 -7.89
C ASN A 256 -13.91 52.05 -7.24
N ALA A 257 -14.49 50.87 -7.02
CA ALA A 257 -13.76 49.72 -6.52
C ALA A 257 -13.99 48.55 -7.47
N ASP A 258 -12.97 48.19 -8.22
CA ASP A 258 -12.99 47.06 -9.15
C ASP A 258 -12.16 45.92 -8.63
N GLN A 259 -12.76 44.73 -8.54
CA GLN A 259 -12.08 43.55 -8.10
C GLN A 259 -12.28 42.40 -9.09
N THR A 260 -11.20 41.78 -9.53
CA THR A 260 -11.21 40.60 -10.37
C THR A 260 -10.64 39.40 -9.59
N ASN A 261 -11.40 38.31 -9.52
CA ASN A 261 -11.00 37.13 -8.80
C ASN A 261 -11.00 35.93 -9.74
N ASN A 262 -9.83 35.30 -9.90
CA ASN A 262 -9.64 34.02 -10.59
C ASN A 262 -9.19 33.02 -9.56
N VAL A 263 -10.02 32.03 -9.28
CA VAL A 263 -9.79 31.08 -8.19
C VAL A 263 -9.98 29.66 -8.67
N VAL A 264 -9.02 28.79 -8.31
CA VAL A 264 -9.10 27.35 -8.52
C VAL A 264 -9.02 26.67 -7.15
N PHE A 265 -10.00 25.82 -6.86
CA PHE A 265 -9.95 24.90 -5.74
C PHE A 265 -9.74 23.50 -6.29
N ASP A 266 -8.58 22.89 -6.02
CA ASP A 266 -8.27 21.49 -6.31
C ASP A 266 -8.21 20.74 -4.98
N GLN A 267 -9.21 19.92 -4.73
CA GLN A 267 -9.38 19.10 -3.52
C GLN A 267 -9.54 17.63 -3.89
N SER A 268 -8.96 17.23 -5.02
CA SER A 268 -9.09 15.86 -5.51
C SER A 268 -8.37 14.83 -4.62
N ALA A 269 -8.95 13.64 -4.51
CA ALA A 269 -8.37 12.58 -3.69
C ALA A 269 -8.30 11.24 -4.43
N PHE A 270 -7.16 10.54 -4.25
CA PHE A 270 -6.99 9.15 -4.61
C PHE A 270 -6.66 8.34 -3.36
N GLN A 271 -7.56 7.44 -2.98
CA GLN A 271 -7.42 6.59 -1.81
C GLN A 271 -7.44 5.12 -2.20
N MET A 272 -6.42 4.36 -1.80
CA MET A 272 -6.30 2.94 -2.09
C MET A 272 -5.94 2.17 -0.81
N ALA A 273 -6.66 1.06 -0.53
CA ALA A 273 -6.36 0.26 0.65
C ALA A 273 -6.66 -1.23 0.48
N GLY A 274 -5.79 -2.07 1.03
CA GLY A 274 -5.97 -3.51 1.05
C GLY A 274 -6.07 -4.09 -0.36
N VAL A 275 -5.10 -3.82 -1.22
CA VAL A 275 -5.07 -4.31 -2.60
C VAL A 275 -4.00 -5.38 -2.72
N GLY A 276 -4.35 -6.55 -3.25
CA GLY A 276 -3.40 -7.63 -3.56
C GLY A 276 -2.56 -7.29 -4.79
N GLY A 277 -1.32 -7.74 -4.82
CA GLY A 277 -0.44 -7.63 -5.97
C GLY A 277 -0.80 -8.63 -7.08
N ASP A 278 -0.47 -8.31 -8.30
CA ASP A 278 -0.73 -9.17 -9.45
C ASP A 278 0.24 -10.37 -9.50
N GLY A 279 -0.21 -11.48 -10.07
CA GLY A 279 0.64 -12.62 -10.35
C GLY A 279 1.55 -12.39 -11.56
N GLY A 280 2.80 -12.83 -11.46
CA GLY A 280 3.76 -12.73 -12.56
C GLY A 280 3.49 -13.73 -13.69
N ASN A 281 4.08 -13.50 -14.86
CA ASN A 281 3.86 -14.30 -16.06
C ASN A 281 4.97 -15.33 -16.30
N GLY A 282 4.64 -16.45 -16.93
CA GLY A 282 5.61 -17.46 -17.39
C GLY A 282 6.32 -18.19 -16.23
N ASN A 283 5.71 -18.29 -15.08
CA ASN A 283 6.26 -18.94 -13.90
C ASN A 283 5.98 -20.44 -13.86
N ALA A 284 6.84 -21.22 -13.25
CA ALA A 284 6.67 -22.66 -13.10
C ALA A 284 6.88 -23.08 -11.64
N ALA A 285 5.90 -23.80 -11.08
CA ALA A 285 6.01 -24.47 -9.80
C ALA A 285 5.82 -25.98 -10.01
N ILE A 286 6.89 -26.76 -9.77
CA ILE A 286 6.93 -28.20 -10.09
C ILE A 286 7.17 -28.98 -8.80
N GLY A 287 6.27 -29.92 -8.49
CA GLY A 287 6.42 -30.84 -7.36
C GLY A 287 7.57 -31.81 -7.57
N GLY A 288 8.22 -32.19 -6.49
CA GLY A 288 9.23 -33.25 -6.51
C GLY A 288 8.62 -34.64 -6.59
N THR A 289 9.41 -35.67 -6.89
CA THR A 289 8.97 -37.07 -6.90
C THR A 289 9.22 -37.71 -5.54
N ALA A 290 8.30 -38.57 -5.11
CA ALA A 290 8.46 -39.41 -3.93
C ALA A 290 8.40 -40.87 -4.32
N ASP A 291 9.53 -41.58 -4.24
CA ASP A 291 9.66 -42.99 -4.57
C ASP A 291 9.86 -43.83 -3.30
N LEU A 292 8.99 -44.83 -3.09
CA LEU A 292 9.11 -45.77 -1.99
C LEU A 292 9.30 -47.20 -2.50
N PHE A 293 10.41 -47.82 -2.10
CA PHE A 293 10.69 -49.22 -2.36
C PHE A 293 10.54 -50.03 -1.07
N SER A 294 9.51 -50.86 -0.95
CA SER A 294 9.21 -51.68 0.23
C SER A 294 9.01 -53.12 -0.12
N SER A 295 9.32 -54.05 0.81
CA SER A 295 8.98 -55.45 0.67
C SER A 295 7.49 -55.72 1.04
N ILE A 296 6.86 -56.72 0.41
CA ILE A 296 5.42 -57.06 0.60
C ILE A 296 5.06 -57.36 2.05
N PHE A 297 6.02 -57.76 2.88
CA PHE A 297 5.75 -58.23 4.26
C PHE A 297 5.74 -57.07 5.30
N GLU A 298 6.11 -55.85 4.94
CA GLU A 298 6.32 -54.74 5.88
C GLU A 298 5.31 -53.58 5.72
N LEU A 299 4.29 -53.75 4.89
CA LEU A 299 3.27 -52.70 4.63
C LEU A 299 2.18 -52.66 5.72
N ILE A 300 2.53 -52.87 6.99
CA ILE A 300 1.57 -52.83 8.11
C ILE A 300 1.80 -51.61 8.98
N GLY A 301 1.90 -50.46 8.35
CA GLY A 301 1.96 -49.18 9.02
C GLY A 301 1.10 -48.12 8.31
N SER A 302 0.61 -47.11 9.03
CA SER A 302 -0.10 -45.98 8.42
C SER A 302 0.94 -44.94 7.94
N ASP A 303 1.57 -45.25 6.80
CA ASP A 303 2.49 -44.28 6.20
C ASP A 303 1.72 -43.20 5.42
N VAL A 304 2.06 -41.95 5.65
CA VAL A 304 1.53 -40.83 4.88
C VAL A 304 2.58 -40.43 3.86
N ILE A 305 2.20 -40.50 2.59
CA ILE A 305 3.04 -40.06 1.48
C ILE A 305 2.30 -38.94 0.77
N ALA A 306 2.98 -37.81 0.60
CA ALA A 306 2.37 -36.65 -0.03
C ALA A 306 3.40 -35.86 -0.86
N THR A 307 2.94 -35.32 -1.97
CA THR A 307 3.64 -34.23 -2.67
C THR A 307 3.07 -32.90 -2.21
N GLY A 308 3.92 -31.88 -2.07
CA GLY A 308 3.49 -30.56 -1.63
C GLY A 308 2.61 -29.83 -2.65
N ASN A 309 1.95 -28.77 -2.20
CA ASN A 309 1.14 -27.91 -3.04
C ASN A 309 2.04 -27.06 -3.95
N ASN A 310 1.57 -26.83 -5.18
CA ASN A 310 2.29 -26.03 -6.14
C ASN A 310 1.41 -24.86 -6.59
N SER A 311 1.97 -23.66 -6.63
CA SER A 311 1.29 -22.47 -7.13
C SER A 311 2.21 -21.59 -7.96
N ALA A 312 1.70 -21.07 -9.07
CA ALA A 312 2.49 -20.24 -9.96
C ALA A 312 1.65 -19.09 -10.53
N GLY A 313 2.14 -17.87 -10.36
CA GLY A 313 1.56 -16.66 -10.94
C GLY A 313 0.14 -16.33 -10.49
N ASN A 314 -0.24 -16.70 -9.29
CA ASN A 314 -1.53 -16.30 -8.71
C ASN A 314 -1.48 -14.85 -8.26
N GLY A 315 -2.59 -14.11 -8.42
CA GLY A 315 -2.76 -12.81 -7.79
C GLY A 315 -2.91 -12.93 -6.27
N GLY A 316 -2.49 -11.91 -5.55
CA GLY A 316 -2.64 -11.81 -4.11
C GLY A 316 -4.07 -11.40 -3.70
N ASN A 317 -4.44 -11.65 -2.46
CA ASN A 317 -5.73 -11.23 -1.92
C ASN A 317 -5.67 -9.79 -1.43
N GLY A 318 -6.75 -9.02 -1.65
CA GLY A 318 -6.93 -7.70 -1.08
C GLY A 318 -7.90 -7.74 0.09
N HIS A 319 -7.52 -7.14 1.21
CA HIS A 319 -8.39 -7.05 2.38
C HIS A 319 -8.36 -5.65 3.00
N PHE A 320 -9.53 -5.02 3.12
CA PHE A 320 -9.70 -3.75 3.81
C PHE A 320 -10.77 -3.87 4.90
N SER A 321 -10.42 -3.43 6.10
CA SER A 321 -11.35 -3.33 7.22
C SER A 321 -11.20 -1.97 7.89
N GLY A 322 -12.12 -1.07 7.61
CA GLY A 322 -12.04 0.31 8.09
C GLY A 322 -13.00 1.23 7.35
N SER A 323 -12.62 2.49 7.22
CA SER A 323 -13.39 3.49 6.49
C SER A 323 -12.49 4.34 5.61
N MET A 324 -12.95 4.64 4.40
CA MET A 324 -12.43 5.72 3.57
C MET A 324 -13.41 6.88 3.63
N VAL A 325 -12.95 8.06 3.96
CA VAL A 325 -13.76 9.25 4.12
C VAL A 325 -13.15 10.38 3.32
N ASP A 326 -13.99 11.03 2.53
CA ASP A 326 -13.64 12.23 1.79
C ASP A 326 -14.61 13.34 2.18
N ILE A 327 -14.08 14.48 2.59
CA ILE A 327 -14.87 15.67 2.99
C ILE A 327 -14.17 16.89 2.42
N ASP A 328 -14.71 17.43 1.34
CA ASP A 328 -14.18 18.60 0.69
C ASP A 328 -15.12 19.79 0.86
N VAL A 329 -14.59 20.83 1.48
CA VAL A 329 -15.32 22.06 1.69
C VAL A 329 -14.58 23.21 1.04
N ALA A 330 -15.15 23.75 -0.04
CA ALA A 330 -14.69 24.98 -0.66
C ALA A 330 -15.79 26.03 -0.56
N ILE A 331 -15.46 27.17 0.06
CA ILE A 331 -16.41 28.26 0.22
C ILE A 331 -15.89 29.49 -0.50
N TYR A 332 -16.69 29.96 -1.43
CA TYR A 332 -16.50 31.23 -2.11
C TYR A 332 -17.66 32.18 -1.74
N ALA A 333 -17.37 33.22 -0.97
CA ALA A 333 -18.39 34.14 -0.46
C ALA A 333 -17.99 35.61 -0.73
N PRO A 334 -18.26 36.13 -1.93
CA PRO A 334 -17.90 37.49 -2.31
C PRO A 334 -18.82 38.53 -1.68
N ILE A 335 -18.24 39.65 -1.24
CA ILE A 335 -18.97 40.80 -0.74
C ILE A 335 -18.66 42.01 -1.62
N ASN A 336 -19.69 42.69 -2.13
CA ASN A 336 -19.57 43.84 -2.99
C ASN A 336 -20.49 44.97 -2.50
N ILE A 337 -19.95 46.10 -2.09
CA ILE A 337 -20.70 47.18 -1.46
C ILE A 337 -20.40 48.53 -2.15
N ALA A 338 -21.44 49.27 -2.56
CA ALA A 338 -21.33 50.63 -3.05
C ALA A 338 -22.25 51.55 -2.25
N VAL A 339 -21.66 52.63 -1.69
CA VAL A 339 -22.38 53.62 -0.90
C VAL A 339 -22.11 55.01 -1.42
N ALA A 340 -23.10 55.70 -1.97
CA ALA A 340 -22.97 57.05 -2.50
C ALA A 340 -23.62 58.09 -1.56
N GLY A 341 -22.89 59.14 -1.28
CA GLY A 341 -23.37 60.31 -0.57
C GLY A 341 -24.17 61.30 -1.48
N TYR A 342 -24.38 62.52 -1.01
CA TYR A 342 -25.15 63.51 -1.77
C TYR A 342 -24.34 63.99 -3.01
N ASN A 343 -25.00 63.96 -4.17
CA ASN A 343 -24.47 64.36 -5.47
C ASN A 343 -23.13 63.65 -5.80
N SER A 344 -23.09 62.34 -5.54
CA SER A 344 -21.89 61.50 -5.71
C SER A 344 -22.19 60.16 -6.37
N THR A 345 -21.15 59.52 -6.87
CA THR A 345 -21.23 58.23 -7.49
C THR A 345 -20.34 57.23 -6.75
N ALA A 346 -20.88 56.08 -6.42
CA ALA A 346 -20.07 54.95 -5.91
C ALA A 346 -20.37 53.71 -6.76
N GLU A 347 -19.33 53.12 -7.29
CA GLU A 347 -19.41 51.90 -8.10
C GLU A 347 -18.48 50.84 -7.53
N ALA A 348 -19.04 49.65 -7.28
CA ALA A 348 -18.27 48.51 -6.85
C ALA A 348 -18.51 47.37 -7.84
N HIS A 349 -17.50 47.05 -8.62
CA HIS A 349 -17.55 45.99 -9.62
C HIS A 349 -16.73 44.80 -9.16
N GLN A 350 -17.32 43.61 -9.24
CA GLN A 350 -16.62 42.40 -8.93
C GLN A 350 -16.84 41.33 -10.02
N SER A 351 -15.74 40.89 -10.60
CA SER A 351 -15.72 39.79 -11.59
C SER A 351 -15.11 38.54 -10.97
N ASN A 352 -15.83 37.45 -11.06
CA ASN A 352 -15.45 36.22 -10.39
C ASN A 352 -15.42 35.05 -11.38
N ASN A 353 -14.26 34.39 -11.47
CA ASN A 353 -14.07 33.16 -12.22
C ASN A 353 -13.55 32.11 -11.24
N VAL A 354 -14.40 31.13 -10.92
CA VAL A 354 -14.11 30.14 -9.89
C VAL A 354 -14.29 28.75 -10.44
N VAL A 355 -13.28 27.92 -10.22
CA VAL A 355 -13.25 26.50 -10.60
C VAL A 355 -13.15 25.67 -9.33
N PHE A 356 -13.98 24.65 -9.20
CA PHE A 356 -13.92 23.64 -8.15
C PHE A 356 -13.62 22.29 -8.78
N ASP A 357 -12.56 21.63 -8.34
CA ASP A 357 -12.29 20.23 -8.60
C ASP A 357 -12.26 19.48 -7.28
N GLN A 358 -13.23 18.60 -7.09
CA GLN A 358 -13.45 17.81 -5.87
C GLN A 358 -13.65 16.34 -6.24
N SER A 359 -12.90 15.88 -7.25
CA SER A 359 -12.97 14.48 -7.71
C SER A 359 -12.35 13.52 -6.69
N VAL A 360 -12.99 12.38 -6.46
CA VAL A 360 -12.46 11.35 -5.58
C VAL A 360 -12.50 9.97 -6.22
N ILE A 361 -11.41 9.21 -6.01
CA ILE A 361 -11.31 7.80 -6.37
C ILE A 361 -10.95 7.02 -5.11
N GLN A 362 -11.79 6.06 -4.75
CA GLN A 362 -11.58 5.19 -3.59
C GLN A 362 -11.58 3.72 -4.01
N ILE A 363 -10.51 3.01 -3.71
CA ILE A 363 -10.28 1.61 -4.07
C ILE A 363 -9.97 0.81 -2.80
N ALA A 364 -10.73 -0.25 -2.54
CA ALA A 364 -10.54 -1.03 -1.32
C ALA A 364 -10.82 -2.51 -1.50
N GLY A 365 -10.02 -3.36 -0.87
CA GLY A 365 -10.25 -4.80 -0.79
C GLY A 365 -10.26 -5.51 -2.14
N ILE A 366 -9.38 -5.13 -3.06
CA ILE A 366 -9.29 -5.73 -4.41
C ILE A 366 -8.15 -6.74 -4.44
N GLY A 367 -8.43 -7.97 -4.88
CA GLY A 367 -7.40 -8.96 -5.17
C GLY A 367 -6.65 -8.62 -6.46
N GLY A 368 -5.40 -9.02 -6.54
CA GLY A 368 -4.61 -8.89 -7.77
C GLY A 368 -5.02 -9.90 -8.84
N ASP A 369 -4.69 -9.61 -10.08
CA ASP A 369 -4.94 -10.49 -11.20
C ASP A 369 -3.93 -11.66 -11.24
N GLY A 370 -4.37 -12.83 -11.73
CA GLY A 370 -3.46 -13.94 -12.03
C GLY A 370 -2.63 -13.67 -13.27
N GLY A 371 -1.35 -14.07 -13.24
CA GLY A 371 -0.46 -13.94 -14.40
C GLY A 371 -0.76 -14.97 -15.50
N HIS A 372 -0.15 -14.77 -16.66
CA HIS A 372 -0.34 -15.60 -17.87
C HIS A 372 0.83 -16.57 -18.11
N GLY A 373 0.51 -17.72 -18.73
CA GLY A 373 1.54 -18.70 -19.15
C GLY A 373 2.22 -19.41 -17.98
N ASN A 374 1.58 -19.44 -16.81
CA ASN A 374 2.09 -20.08 -15.61
C ASN A 374 1.76 -21.58 -15.59
N ALA A 375 2.62 -22.38 -14.99
CA ALA A 375 2.43 -23.82 -14.83
C ALA A 375 2.64 -24.23 -13.37
N ALA A 376 1.66 -24.91 -12.79
CA ALA A 376 1.76 -25.54 -11.49
C ALA A 376 1.53 -27.05 -11.67
N LEU A 377 2.59 -27.85 -11.55
CA LEU A 377 2.56 -29.30 -11.77
C LEU A 377 2.74 -30.00 -10.44
N GLY A 378 1.84 -30.94 -10.13
CA GLY A 378 1.97 -31.85 -9.00
C GLY A 378 3.21 -32.73 -9.13
N GLY A 379 3.78 -33.15 -8.01
CA GLY A 379 4.84 -34.17 -8.01
C GLY A 379 4.27 -35.57 -8.25
N ASP A 380 5.12 -36.45 -8.77
CA ASP A 380 4.78 -37.85 -8.97
C ASP A 380 5.06 -38.66 -7.70
N PHE A 381 4.22 -39.66 -7.46
CA PHE A 381 4.43 -40.64 -6.42
C PHE A 381 4.51 -42.05 -7.05
N ALA A 382 5.54 -42.80 -6.74
CA ALA A 382 5.68 -44.18 -7.15
C ALA A 382 5.96 -45.09 -5.92
N MET A 383 5.19 -46.16 -5.80
CA MET A 383 5.47 -47.25 -4.84
C MET A 383 5.90 -48.48 -5.60
N HIS A 384 7.11 -48.95 -5.30
CA HIS A 384 7.68 -50.16 -5.88
C HIS A 384 7.67 -51.28 -4.84
N LEU A 385 6.85 -52.29 -5.08
CA LEU A 385 6.85 -53.51 -4.27
C LEU A 385 7.95 -54.44 -4.75
N LEU A 386 8.97 -54.63 -3.94
CA LEU A 386 10.00 -55.67 -4.17
C LEU A 386 9.38 -57.01 -3.84
N SER A 387 8.86 -57.71 -4.83
CA SER A 387 8.55 -59.15 -4.67
C SER A 387 9.88 -59.86 -4.49
N ASP A 388 10.05 -60.63 -3.40
CA ASP A 388 11.17 -61.52 -3.19
C ASP A 388 11.32 -62.44 -4.40
N LEU A 389 12.21 -62.05 -5.31
CA LEU A 389 12.52 -62.86 -6.47
C LEU A 389 13.55 -63.88 -6.05
N HIS A 390 13.07 -65.13 -5.87
CA HIS A 390 13.83 -66.38 -5.93
C HIS A 390 15.31 -66.36 -5.56
N LEU A 391 15.57 -66.53 -4.29
CA LEU A 391 16.88 -67.00 -3.82
C LEU A 391 16.74 -68.40 -3.13
N LEU A 392 15.80 -69.20 -3.55
CA LEU A 392 15.67 -70.58 -3.12
C LEU A 392 15.36 -71.51 -4.33
N ASP A 393 16.27 -71.53 -5.25
CA ASP A 393 16.37 -72.66 -6.20
C ASP A 393 17.86 -72.88 -6.54
N HIS A 394 18.57 -73.54 -5.58
CA HIS A 394 19.73 -74.36 -5.78
C HIS A 394 20.32 -74.74 -4.42
N ALA A 395 19.78 -75.82 -3.88
CA ALA A 395 20.49 -76.74 -2.98
C ALA A 395 20.26 -78.20 -3.44
#